data_ebeebbb9497f2398b2388e2c6caf9ab9
#
_entry.id   ebeebbb9497f2398b2388e2c6caf9ab9
#
_cell.length_a   1.000
_cell.length_b   1.000
_cell.length_c   1.000
_cell.angle_alpha   90.00
_cell.angle_beta   90.00
_cell.angle_gamma   90.00
#
_symmetry.space_group_name_H-M   'P 1'
#
loop_
_entity.id
_entity.type
_entity.pdbx_description
1 polymer ?
#
loop_
_entity_poly.entity_id
_entity_poly.type
_entity_poly.pdbx_seq_one_letter_code
_entity_poly.pdbx_strand_id
1 'polypeptide(L)'
;MKNRLLAAVAALLFASPLAAEITIQIDRGYDNPKKIGVVPFGVGPGVQGVENPNAIIAFDLARSGQFSPTPPENMLSMPTAPKDVLFRDWRVLGVEYVVIGRTEVAADGNLAVSYYLFDVLNERQLANETFTAPPTALRDMAHLVSDAVYEKLTGIPGAFSTRIIYVLARDLGTKDVKFNLEMADADGARPRTLLESREPILSAAWSPDGKKVAYVSFEGGKPSIILQEIATGQRSKLTDFPGLNSAPAFSPDGKQLAIVLSRDGDPEIYTMNIAPRELKRITRQRGIDTEPSWTADGKSLIFTSDRGGKPQIYQIELATGMTQRLTFDGDYNARGRMLPDGKHLVFVHRNDGVFHIAVMDLQRGRLMVLTSTSLDESPSIAPNGTMLIYATQDRGRGILAVVSIDGSVKYRLPSSVGDVREPAWSPFLNRTRS
;
A
#
# COMPACT_ATOMS: atom_id res chain seq x y z
N MET A 1 35.60 -56.26 -31.34
CA MET A 1 36.54 -55.16 -31.60
C MET A 1 35.78 -53.86 -31.81
N LYS A 2 36.24 -52.80 -31.15
CA LYS A 2 35.81 -51.40 -31.19
C LYS A 2 34.64 -51.00 -30.32
N ASN A 3 35.01 -50.60 -29.10
CA ASN A 3 34.28 -49.74 -28.15
C ASN A 3 33.97 -48.40 -28.79
N ARG A 4 32.74 -47.88 -28.58
CA ARG A 4 32.42 -46.47 -28.65
C ARG A 4 31.78 -46.04 -27.32
N LEU A 5 32.58 -45.37 -26.50
CA LEU A 5 32.08 -44.55 -25.39
C LEU A 5 31.25 -43.37 -25.96
N LEU A 6 30.01 -43.27 -25.54
CA LEU A 6 29.25 -42.03 -25.65
C LEU A 6 29.35 -41.31 -24.29
N ALA A 7 30.04 -40.16 -24.31
CA ALA A 7 30.04 -39.19 -23.19
C ALA A 7 28.74 -38.35 -23.28
N ALA A 8 27.86 -38.54 -22.30
CA ALA A 8 26.69 -37.67 -22.12
C ALA A 8 27.14 -36.42 -21.34
N VAL A 9 27.16 -35.27 -22.01
CA VAL A 9 27.33 -33.96 -21.37
C VAL A 9 25.94 -33.53 -20.84
N ALA A 10 25.78 -33.59 -19.53
CA ALA A 10 24.60 -33.03 -18.85
C ALA A 10 24.78 -31.51 -18.79
N ALA A 11 24.04 -30.77 -19.62
CA ALA A 11 23.91 -29.33 -19.52
C ALA A 11 22.95 -29.01 -18.37
N LEU A 12 23.50 -28.59 -17.23
CA LEU A 12 22.74 -27.97 -16.15
C LEU A 12 22.27 -26.58 -16.62
N LEU A 13 21.02 -26.49 -17.03
CA LEU A 13 20.32 -25.23 -17.20
C LEU A 13 20.01 -24.66 -15.81
N PHE A 14 20.81 -23.71 -15.38
CA PHE A 14 20.44 -22.82 -14.28
C PHE A 14 19.27 -21.94 -14.73
N ALA A 15 18.07 -22.34 -14.35
CA ALA A 15 16.91 -21.44 -14.44
C ALA A 15 17.10 -20.37 -13.38
N SER A 16 17.60 -19.21 -13.78
CA SER A 16 17.50 -17.99 -12.95
C SER A 16 16.02 -17.73 -12.67
N PRO A 17 15.61 -17.45 -11.43
CA PRO A 17 14.24 -17.01 -11.17
C PRO A 17 14.03 -15.70 -11.96
N LEU A 18 13.08 -15.71 -12.90
CA LEU A 18 12.59 -14.48 -13.51
C LEU A 18 12.02 -13.62 -12.36
N ALA A 19 12.78 -12.64 -11.92
CA ALA A 19 12.23 -11.56 -11.11
C ALA A 19 11.13 -10.91 -11.98
N ALA A 20 9.89 -10.88 -11.49
CA ALA A 20 8.82 -10.19 -12.16
C ALA A 20 9.18 -8.70 -12.20
N GLU A 21 9.49 -8.21 -13.39
CA GLU A 21 9.84 -6.81 -13.61
C GLU A 21 8.58 -5.97 -13.39
N ILE A 22 8.64 -5.01 -12.47
CA ILE A 22 7.53 -4.09 -12.23
C ILE A 22 7.47 -3.14 -13.41
N THR A 23 6.46 -3.29 -14.25
CA THR A 23 6.21 -2.35 -15.35
C THR A 23 5.41 -1.18 -14.82
N ILE A 24 6.05 -0.02 -14.68
CA ILE A 24 5.36 1.25 -14.39
C ILE A 24 4.80 1.76 -15.69
N GLN A 25 3.47 1.81 -15.80
CA GLN A 25 2.78 2.42 -16.91
C GLN A 25 2.34 3.83 -16.50
N ILE A 26 2.91 4.85 -17.13
CA ILE A 26 2.52 6.24 -16.93
C ILE A 26 1.62 6.62 -18.11
N ASP A 27 0.31 6.46 -17.97
CA ASP A 27 -0.67 6.73 -19.05
C ASP A 27 -0.85 8.24 -19.33
N ARG A 28 -0.67 9.05 -18.30
CA ARG A 28 -0.58 10.52 -18.35
C ARG A 28 0.26 10.92 -17.15
N GLY A 29 1.57 10.82 -17.22
CA GLY A 29 2.43 11.35 -16.17
C GLY A 29 2.10 12.82 -15.88
N TYR A 30 2.50 13.34 -14.72
CA TYR A 30 2.57 14.80 -14.56
C TYR A 30 3.16 15.37 -15.84
N ASP A 31 2.56 16.41 -16.39
CA ASP A 31 2.95 16.98 -17.70
C ASP A 31 4.45 17.30 -17.81
N ASN A 32 5.20 17.20 -16.72
CA ASN A 32 6.64 17.36 -16.68
C ASN A 32 7.23 16.82 -15.35
N PRO A 33 7.47 15.50 -15.19
CA PRO A 33 8.10 14.97 -13.99
C PRO A 33 9.50 15.55 -13.81
N LYS A 34 9.81 16.01 -12.60
CA LYS A 34 11.10 16.65 -12.28
C LYS A 34 12.24 15.65 -12.49
N LYS A 35 13.22 16.00 -13.32
CA LYS A 35 14.37 15.16 -13.51
C LYS A 35 15.25 15.13 -12.28
N ILE A 36 15.60 13.94 -11.80
CA ILE A 36 16.40 13.74 -10.60
C ILE A 36 17.54 12.73 -10.86
N GLY A 37 18.75 13.06 -10.46
CA GLY A 37 19.86 12.12 -10.41
C GLY A 37 19.87 11.41 -9.06
N VAL A 38 19.76 10.08 -9.03
CA VAL A 38 20.00 9.28 -7.83
C VAL A 38 21.28 8.49 -8.05
N VAL A 39 22.38 9.05 -7.59
CA VAL A 39 23.72 8.53 -7.86
C VAL A 39 23.92 7.24 -7.07
N PRO A 40 24.60 6.21 -7.63
CA PRO A 40 25.04 5.06 -6.84
C PRO A 40 25.80 5.49 -5.58
N PHE A 41 25.34 5.03 -4.43
CA PHE A 41 25.94 5.41 -3.15
C PHE A 41 27.35 4.81 -3.02
N GLY A 42 28.29 5.62 -2.52
CA GLY A 42 29.63 5.16 -2.20
C GLY A 42 29.57 4.09 -1.10
N VAL A 43 30.40 3.07 -1.25
CA VAL A 43 30.48 1.94 -0.32
C VAL A 43 31.75 2.05 0.51
N GLY A 44 31.61 2.14 1.82
CA GLY A 44 32.72 2.21 2.76
C GLY A 44 33.38 0.86 3.02
N PRO A 45 34.56 0.84 3.66
CA PRO A 45 35.24 -0.40 4.05
C PRO A 45 34.34 -1.28 4.91
N GLY A 46 34.39 -2.60 4.69
CA GLY A 46 33.60 -3.58 5.47
C GLY A 46 32.16 -3.79 5.03
N VAL A 47 31.62 -2.95 4.16
CA VAL A 47 30.27 -3.17 3.57
C VAL A 47 30.42 -4.17 2.41
N GLN A 48 29.85 -5.36 2.56
CA GLN A 48 29.89 -6.42 1.54
C GLN A 48 28.51 -7.07 1.37
N GLY A 49 28.21 -7.50 0.14
CA GLY A 49 27.02 -8.31 -0.17
C GLY A 49 25.69 -7.60 0.03
N VAL A 50 25.69 -6.25 0.07
CA VAL A 50 24.46 -5.45 0.19
C VAL A 50 24.13 -4.79 -1.14
N GLU A 51 22.82 -4.68 -1.44
CA GLU A 51 22.32 -3.93 -2.59
C GLU A 51 22.62 -2.43 -2.42
N ASN A 52 22.90 -1.73 -3.55
CA ASN A 52 23.09 -0.28 -3.47
C ASN A 52 21.73 0.41 -3.29
N PRO A 53 21.57 1.29 -2.28
CA PRO A 53 20.30 1.97 -2.01
C PRO A 53 19.75 2.78 -3.18
N ASN A 54 20.60 3.25 -4.09
CA ASN A 54 20.18 4.13 -5.19
C ASN A 54 19.10 3.51 -6.08
N ALA A 55 19.14 2.21 -6.35
CA ALA A 55 18.16 1.54 -7.19
C ALA A 55 16.76 1.59 -6.56
N ILE A 56 16.68 1.35 -5.24
CA ILE A 56 15.43 1.42 -4.46
C ILE A 56 14.92 2.85 -4.44
N ILE A 57 15.78 3.83 -4.14
CA ILE A 57 15.41 5.25 -4.07
C ILE A 57 14.92 5.75 -5.44
N ALA A 58 15.65 5.43 -6.52
CA ALA A 58 15.25 5.81 -7.87
C ALA A 58 13.88 5.20 -8.24
N PHE A 59 13.67 3.92 -7.93
CA PHE A 59 12.40 3.23 -8.16
C PHE A 59 11.24 3.87 -7.37
N ASP A 60 11.43 4.17 -6.09
CA ASP A 60 10.44 4.84 -5.26
C ASP A 60 10.03 6.20 -5.83
N LEU A 61 11.01 7.03 -6.17
CA LEU A 61 10.76 8.35 -6.73
C LEU A 61 10.06 8.27 -8.10
N ALA A 62 10.46 7.31 -8.96
CA ALA A 62 9.83 7.08 -10.25
C ALA A 62 8.36 6.69 -10.11
N ARG A 63 8.05 5.70 -9.23
CA ARG A 63 6.68 5.21 -9.05
C ARG A 63 5.73 6.23 -8.42
N SER A 64 6.24 7.31 -7.83
CA SER A 64 5.41 8.44 -7.39
C SER A 64 4.85 9.25 -8.56
N GLY A 65 5.42 9.12 -9.76
CA GLY A 65 5.10 9.89 -10.96
C GLY A 65 5.61 11.35 -10.95
N GLN A 66 6.05 11.85 -9.80
CA GLN A 66 6.53 13.22 -9.62
C GLN A 66 7.94 13.42 -10.16
N PHE A 67 8.73 12.34 -10.25
CA PHE A 67 10.12 12.37 -10.60
C PHE A 67 10.46 11.43 -11.74
N SER A 68 11.46 11.84 -12.55
CA SER A 68 12.06 11.03 -13.61
C SER A 68 13.54 10.83 -13.27
N PRO A 69 13.92 9.71 -12.62
CA PRO A 69 15.31 9.41 -12.30
C PRO A 69 16.16 9.22 -13.56
N THR A 70 17.33 9.84 -13.58
CA THR A 70 18.33 9.63 -14.64
C THR A 70 19.00 8.26 -14.44
N PRO A 71 18.98 7.35 -15.44
CA PRO A 71 19.68 6.07 -15.34
C PRO A 71 21.19 6.27 -15.08
N PRO A 72 21.83 5.45 -14.23
CA PRO A 72 23.24 5.60 -13.88
C PRO A 72 24.18 5.63 -15.11
N GLU A 73 23.91 4.86 -16.14
CA GLU A 73 24.68 4.82 -17.40
C GLU A 73 24.62 6.12 -18.19
N ASN A 74 23.65 6.99 -17.91
CA ASN A 74 23.50 8.30 -18.56
C ASN A 74 24.05 9.45 -17.70
N MET A 75 24.63 9.16 -16.52
CA MET A 75 25.21 10.15 -15.64
C MET A 75 26.64 10.50 -16.10
N LEU A 76 26.98 11.79 -16.13
CA LEU A 76 28.33 12.26 -16.51
C LEU A 76 29.35 12.15 -15.37
N SER A 77 28.88 12.14 -14.12
CA SER A 77 29.71 12.00 -12.92
C SER A 77 28.94 11.25 -11.83
N MET A 78 29.67 10.58 -10.93
CA MET A 78 29.09 9.80 -9.83
C MET A 78 29.68 10.24 -8.48
N PRO A 79 29.39 11.48 -8.04
CA PRO A 79 29.90 11.98 -6.76
C PRO A 79 29.28 11.21 -5.59
N THR A 80 30.10 10.90 -4.57
CA THR A 80 29.63 10.27 -3.32
C THR A 80 29.86 11.15 -2.10
N ALA A 81 30.46 12.33 -2.28
CA ALA A 81 30.64 13.33 -1.25
C ALA A 81 30.23 14.73 -1.77
N PRO A 82 29.71 15.62 -0.90
CA PRO A 82 29.23 16.95 -1.30
C PRO A 82 30.21 17.79 -2.12
N LYS A 83 31.51 17.73 -1.78
CA LYS A 83 32.57 18.48 -2.45
C LYS A 83 32.85 18.05 -3.89
N ASP A 84 32.41 16.83 -4.26
CA ASP A 84 32.67 16.23 -5.56
C ASP A 84 31.50 16.48 -6.55
N VAL A 85 30.44 17.18 -6.12
CA VAL A 85 29.28 17.49 -6.98
C VAL A 85 29.63 18.60 -7.96
N LEU A 86 29.67 18.26 -9.24
CA LEU A 86 29.90 19.19 -10.34
C LEU A 86 28.53 19.57 -10.94
N PHE A 87 27.93 20.65 -10.46
CA PHE A 87 26.58 21.09 -10.89
C PHE A 87 26.45 21.30 -12.40
N ARG A 88 27.54 21.69 -13.08
CA ARG A 88 27.57 21.84 -14.53
C ARG A 88 27.16 20.54 -15.24
N ASP A 89 27.64 19.39 -14.78
CA ASP A 89 27.37 18.08 -15.42
C ASP A 89 25.89 17.73 -15.36
N TRP A 90 25.26 18.03 -14.24
CA TRP A 90 23.82 17.80 -14.03
C TRP A 90 22.95 18.78 -14.82
N ARG A 91 23.38 20.03 -14.97
CA ARG A 91 22.68 21.01 -15.82
C ARG A 91 22.68 20.61 -17.30
N VAL A 92 23.80 20.07 -17.80
CA VAL A 92 23.88 19.56 -19.19
C VAL A 92 22.85 18.44 -19.44
N LEU A 93 22.59 17.60 -18.43
CA LEU A 93 21.58 16.54 -18.50
C LEU A 93 20.16 17.04 -18.30
N GLY A 94 19.98 18.32 -17.94
CA GLY A 94 18.68 18.90 -17.59
C GLY A 94 18.12 18.35 -16.28
N VAL A 95 18.98 17.86 -15.38
CA VAL A 95 18.60 17.35 -14.06
C VAL A 95 18.41 18.52 -13.12
N GLU A 96 17.26 18.52 -12.39
CA GLU A 96 16.91 19.59 -11.45
C GLU A 96 17.43 19.33 -10.03
N TYR A 97 17.45 18.08 -9.62
CA TYR A 97 17.85 17.65 -8.28
C TYR A 97 18.80 16.48 -8.33
N VAL A 98 19.72 16.39 -7.38
CA VAL A 98 20.67 15.26 -7.26
C VAL A 98 20.69 14.74 -5.84
N VAL A 99 20.54 13.43 -5.72
CA VAL A 99 20.73 12.68 -4.48
C VAL A 99 22.05 11.91 -4.60
N ILE A 100 22.94 12.13 -3.68
CA ILE A 100 24.18 11.38 -3.51
C ILE A 100 24.22 10.78 -2.11
N GLY A 101 25.07 9.79 -1.88
CA GLY A 101 25.19 9.22 -0.55
C GLY A 101 26.31 8.22 -0.38
N ARG A 102 26.38 7.68 0.83
CA ARG A 102 27.35 6.64 1.23
C ARG A 102 26.69 5.64 2.15
N THR A 103 27.12 4.39 2.05
CA THR A 103 26.80 3.31 2.98
C THR A 103 28.09 2.89 3.68
N GLU A 104 28.13 2.97 4.99
CA GLU A 104 29.30 2.69 5.81
C GLU A 104 28.92 1.77 6.99
N VAL A 105 29.91 1.07 7.54
CA VAL A 105 29.71 0.32 8.79
C VAL A 105 29.90 1.28 9.96
N ALA A 106 28.87 1.41 10.81
CA ALA A 106 28.93 2.20 12.02
C ALA A 106 29.74 1.48 13.13
N ALA A 107 30.16 2.21 14.16
CA ALA A 107 30.99 1.67 15.24
C ALA A 107 30.34 0.49 16.00
N ASP A 108 29.04 0.40 16.01
CA ASP A 108 28.23 -0.66 16.65
C ASP A 108 27.98 -1.89 15.73
N GLY A 109 28.56 -1.89 14.52
CA GLY A 109 28.38 -2.95 13.52
C GLY A 109 27.11 -2.83 12.66
N ASN A 110 26.28 -1.83 12.89
CA ASN A 110 25.16 -1.49 12.03
C ASN A 110 25.64 -0.86 10.71
N LEU A 111 24.73 -0.74 9.72
CA LEU A 111 24.97 0.09 8.55
C LEU A 111 24.44 1.50 8.78
N ALA A 112 25.23 2.48 8.35
CA ALA A 112 24.84 3.89 8.27
C ALA A 112 24.68 4.28 6.80
N VAL A 113 23.48 4.71 6.40
CA VAL A 113 23.15 5.23 5.08
C VAL A 113 23.00 6.73 5.19
N SER A 114 24.00 7.47 4.70
CA SER A 114 23.97 8.94 4.65
C SER A 114 23.60 9.41 3.25
N TYR A 115 22.70 10.40 3.16
CA TYR A 115 22.37 11.02 1.87
C TYR A 115 22.51 12.55 1.94
N TYR A 116 22.68 13.15 0.76
CA TYR A 116 22.67 14.59 0.54
C TYR A 116 21.81 14.87 -0.70
N LEU A 117 20.88 15.82 -0.58
CA LEU A 117 20.02 16.29 -1.66
C LEU A 117 20.44 17.70 -2.09
N PHE A 118 20.63 17.91 -3.39
CA PHE A 118 21.03 19.17 -3.98
C PHE A 118 19.99 19.69 -4.98
N ASP A 119 19.83 21.01 -5.00
CA ASP A 119 19.18 21.78 -6.05
C ASP A 119 20.27 22.19 -7.06
N VAL A 120 20.17 21.68 -8.28
CA VAL A 120 21.19 21.87 -9.32
C VAL A 120 21.19 23.30 -9.86
N LEU A 121 20.01 23.93 -10.00
CA LEU A 121 19.90 25.27 -10.53
C LEU A 121 20.50 26.31 -9.57
N ASN A 122 20.16 26.17 -8.28
CA ASN A 122 20.59 27.09 -7.24
C ASN A 122 21.94 26.70 -6.59
N GLU A 123 22.55 25.59 -7.02
CA GLU A 123 23.85 25.07 -6.53
C GLU A 123 23.90 24.95 -5.01
N ARG A 124 22.81 24.53 -4.38
CA ARG A 124 22.72 24.45 -2.92
C ARG A 124 22.24 23.10 -2.42
N GLN A 125 22.74 22.71 -1.26
CA GLN A 125 22.24 21.56 -0.53
C GLN A 125 20.89 21.88 0.10
N LEU A 126 19.88 21.01 -0.14
CA LEU A 126 18.54 21.14 0.40
C LEU A 126 18.31 20.35 1.68
N ALA A 127 18.93 19.17 1.77
CA ALA A 127 18.80 18.26 2.90
C ALA A 127 20.02 17.32 3.00
N ASN A 128 20.24 16.81 4.20
CA ASN A 128 21.09 15.66 4.47
C ASN A 128 20.65 14.99 5.76
N GLU A 129 20.78 13.67 5.82
CA GLU A 129 20.48 12.88 7.01
C GLU A 129 21.21 11.55 6.93
N THR A 130 21.37 10.88 8.07
CA THR A 130 21.94 9.55 8.19
C THR A 130 20.99 8.64 8.94
N PHE A 131 20.65 7.52 8.32
CA PHE A 131 19.86 6.44 8.93
C PHE A 131 20.79 5.31 9.32
N THR A 132 20.63 4.76 10.53
CA THR A 132 21.45 3.65 11.04
C THR A 132 20.56 2.51 11.46
N ALA A 133 20.84 1.30 10.95
CA ALA A 133 20.07 0.10 11.27
C ALA A 133 20.91 -1.16 10.96
N PRO A 134 20.48 -2.35 11.42
CA PRO A 134 21.12 -3.61 11.02
C PRO A 134 21.21 -3.78 9.51
N PRO A 135 22.21 -4.51 8.98
CA PRO A 135 22.38 -4.71 7.54
C PRO A 135 21.12 -5.26 6.82
N THR A 136 20.33 -6.05 7.51
CA THR A 136 19.07 -6.60 7.00
C THR A 136 17.98 -5.55 6.75
N ALA A 137 18.13 -4.34 7.33
CA ALA A 137 17.20 -3.22 7.18
C ALA A 137 17.67 -2.18 6.15
N LEU A 138 18.67 -2.48 5.31
CA LEU A 138 19.15 -1.54 4.30
C LEU A 138 18.04 -1.02 3.39
N ARG A 139 17.14 -1.91 2.96
CA ARG A 139 15.99 -1.53 2.14
C ARG A 139 15.05 -0.57 2.85
N ASP A 140 14.83 -0.78 4.16
CA ASP A 140 14.02 0.14 4.97
C ASP A 140 14.66 1.53 5.06
N MET A 141 15.99 1.60 5.22
CA MET A 141 16.73 2.87 5.20
C MET A 141 16.65 3.55 3.83
N ALA A 142 16.71 2.80 2.71
CA ALA A 142 16.53 3.37 1.38
C ALA A 142 15.14 3.99 1.20
N HIS A 143 14.09 3.33 1.66
CA HIS A 143 12.73 3.89 1.64
C HIS A 143 12.60 5.14 2.53
N LEU A 144 13.29 5.20 3.68
CA LEU A 144 13.34 6.41 4.51
C LEU A 144 14.03 7.58 3.81
N VAL A 145 15.12 7.32 3.06
CA VAL A 145 15.74 8.34 2.19
C VAL A 145 14.75 8.82 1.13
N SER A 146 14.02 7.88 0.49
CA SER A 146 13.00 8.21 -0.49
C SER A 146 11.91 9.11 0.11
N ASP A 147 11.42 8.77 1.31
CA ASP A 147 10.41 9.55 2.04
C ASP A 147 10.91 10.97 2.33
N ALA A 148 12.14 11.10 2.83
CA ALA A 148 12.73 12.39 3.18
C ALA A 148 12.97 13.28 1.93
N VAL A 149 13.48 12.69 0.85
CA VAL A 149 13.67 13.39 -0.44
C VAL A 149 12.33 13.83 -1.02
N TYR A 150 11.34 12.95 -1.05
CA TYR A 150 10.01 13.24 -1.56
C TYR A 150 9.35 14.37 -0.78
N GLU A 151 9.35 14.28 0.54
CA GLU A 151 8.77 15.32 1.41
C GLU A 151 9.47 16.66 1.25
N LYS A 152 10.81 16.66 1.17
CA LYS A 152 11.58 17.90 0.97
C LYS A 152 11.26 18.61 -0.33
N LEU A 153 11.00 17.84 -1.41
CA LEU A 153 10.76 18.40 -2.74
C LEU A 153 9.30 18.69 -3.05
N THR A 154 8.36 18.04 -2.36
CA THR A 154 6.91 18.17 -2.63
C THR A 154 6.13 18.83 -1.49
N GLY A 155 6.67 18.86 -0.28
CA GLY A 155 5.95 19.25 0.93
C GLY A 155 4.96 18.21 1.44
N ILE A 156 4.85 17.06 0.76
CA ILE A 156 3.95 15.95 1.12
C ILE A 156 4.78 14.85 1.77
N PRO A 157 4.37 14.28 2.91
CA PRO A 157 5.05 13.13 3.50
C PRO A 157 5.23 11.98 2.53
N GLY A 158 6.43 11.42 2.43
CA GLY A 158 6.65 10.17 1.69
C GLY A 158 5.93 8.99 2.35
N ALA A 159 5.53 7.99 1.56
CA ALA A 159 4.87 6.78 2.03
C ALA A 159 5.57 5.51 1.51
N PHE A 160 6.85 5.61 1.15
CA PHE A 160 7.62 4.50 0.59
C PHE A 160 8.04 3.49 1.67
N SER A 161 8.33 3.95 2.90
CA SER A 161 8.66 3.11 4.05
C SER A 161 7.46 2.43 4.72
N THR A 162 6.28 2.48 4.10
CA THR A 162 5.06 1.83 4.58
C THR A 162 4.97 0.37 4.13
N ARG A 163 3.93 -0.33 4.59
CA ARG A 163 3.67 -1.74 4.27
C ARG A 163 2.30 -1.91 3.66
N ILE A 164 2.09 -3.05 3.01
CA ILE A 164 0.77 -3.51 2.59
C ILE A 164 0.49 -4.87 3.20
N ILE A 165 -0.78 -5.13 3.51
CA ILE A 165 -1.29 -6.47 3.81
C ILE A 165 -2.27 -6.84 2.71
N TYR A 166 -2.30 -8.12 2.33
CA TYR A 166 -3.22 -8.64 1.32
C TYR A 166 -3.49 -10.12 1.55
N VAL A 167 -4.54 -10.63 0.93
CA VAL A 167 -4.86 -12.05 0.94
C VAL A 167 -4.35 -12.69 -0.35
N LEU A 168 -3.55 -13.73 -0.23
CA LEU A 168 -3.09 -14.58 -1.32
C LEU A 168 -3.85 -15.91 -1.27
N ALA A 169 -4.69 -16.18 -2.27
CA ALA A 169 -5.38 -17.44 -2.42
C ALA A 169 -4.65 -18.33 -3.44
N ARG A 170 -4.38 -19.59 -3.07
CA ARG A 170 -3.73 -20.59 -3.92
C ARG A 170 -4.63 -21.80 -4.10
N ASP A 171 -4.45 -22.50 -5.20
CA ASP A 171 -5.12 -23.77 -5.50
C ASP A 171 -6.65 -23.67 -5.40
N LEU A 172 -7.21 -22.50 -5.81
CA LEU A 172 -8.64 -22.24 -5.79
C LEU A 172 -9.40 -23.30 -6.59
N GLY A 173 -10.53 -23.77 -6.03
CA GLY A 173 -11.37 -24.80 -6.63
C GLY A 173 -10.86 -26.22 -6.41
N THR A 174 -9.77 -26.42 -5.67
CA THR A 174 -9.26 -27.74 -5.28
C THR A 174 -9.44 -28.00 -3.77
N LYS A 175 -9.25 -29.24 -3.34
CA LYS A 175 -9.25 -29.61 -1.91
C LYS A 175 -8.03 -29.09 -1.14
N ASP A 176 -6.99 -28.66 -1.86
CA ASP A 176 -5.73 -28.19 -1.29
C ASP A 176 -5.67 -26.64 -1.24
N VAL A 177 -6.83 -25.99 -1.37
CA VAL A 177 -6.95 -24.51 -1.29
C VAL A 177 -6.30 -23.96 -0.03
N LYS A 178 -5.56 -22.86 -0.19
CA LYS A 178 -4.90 -22.13 0.89
C LYS A 178 -5.14 -20.63 0.75
N PHE A 179 -5.33 -20.00 1.88
CA PHE A 179 -5.45 -18.54 2.00
C PHE A 179 -4.35 -18.06 2.95
N ASN A 180 -3.50 -17.19 2.46
CA ASN A 180 -2.46 -16.58 3.26
C ASN A 180 -2.77 -15.10 3.49
N LEU A 181 -2.66 -14.65 4.73
CA LEU A 181 -2.55 -13.24 5.03
C LEU A 181 -1.08 -12.86 4.88
N GLU A 182 -0.75 -12.12 3.84
CA GLU A 182 0.61 -11.70 3.52
C GLU A 182 0.83 -10.25 3.91
N MET A 183 2.07 -9.91 4.29
CA MET A 183 2.54 -8.54 4.48
C MET A 183 3.78 -8.32 3.62
N ALA A 184 3.85 -7.19 2.92
CA ALA A 184 5.00 -6.82 2.09
C ALA A 184 5.33 -5.33 2.23
N ASP A 185 6.46 -4.90 1.66
CA ASP A 185 6.75 -3.48 1.45
C ASP A 185 5.68 -2.85 0.56
N ALA A 186 5.54 -1.53 0.59
CA ALA A 186 4.55 -0.82 -0.22
C ALA A 186 4.76 -0.99 -1.74
N ASP A 187 5.94 -1.44 -2.17
CA ASP A 187 6.28 -1.80 -3.55
C ASP A 187 6.11 -3.30 -3.86
N GLY A 188 5.59 -4.07 -2.90
CA GLY A 188 5.36 -5.52 -3.03
C GLY A 188 6.58 -6.39 -2.74
N ALA A 189 7.74 -5.82 -2.42
CA ALA A 189 8.93 -6.59 -2.08
C ALA A 189 8.83 -7.23 -0.68
N ARG A 190 9.68 -8.23 -0.43
CA ARG A 190 9.82 -8.93 0.86
C ARG A 190 8.49 -9.44 1.44
N PRO A 191 7.66 -10.17 0.67
CA PRO A 191 6.42 -10.71 1.21
C PRO A 191 6.71 -11.66 2.39
N ARG A 192 5.89 -11.56 3.44
CA ARG A 192 5.96 -12.39 4.64
C ARG A 192 4.56 -12.86 5.02
N THR A 193 4.38 -14.16 5.18
CA THR A 193 3.13 -14.76 5.63
C THR A 193 2.91 -14.47 7.11
N LEU A 194 1.80 -13.81 7.45
CA LEU A 194 1.33 -13.58 8.82
C LEU A 194 0.43 -14.71 9.31
N LEU A 195 -0.32 -15.35 8.40
CA LEU A 195 -1.22 -16.46 8.67
C LEU A 195 -1.40 -17.31 7.42
N GLU A 196 -1.34 -18.62 7.54
CA GLU A 196 -1.81 -19.60 6.55
C GLU A 196 -3.08 -20.27 7.08
N SER A 197 -4.13 -20.36 6.25
CA SER A 197 -5.40 -20.99 6.57
C SER A 197 -5.90 -21.79 5.37
N ARG A 198 -6.68 -22.86 5.64
CA ARG A 198 -7.48 -23.55 4.61
C ARG A 198 -8.84 -22.91 4.38
N GLU A 199 -9.24 -22.05 5.29
CA GLU A 199 -10.50 -21.33 5.24
C GLU A 199 -10.27 -19.87 4.82
N PRO A 200 -11.25 -19.21 4.20
CA PRO A 200 -11.10 -17.83 3.73
C PRO A 200 -10.67 -16.85 4.82
N ILE A 201 -9.84 -15.90 4.40
CA ILE A 201 -9.47 -14.71 5.16
C ILE A 201 -9.96 -13.51 4.36
N LEU A 202 -10.66 -12.56 4.99
CA LEU A 202 -11.23 -11.39 4.33
C LEU A 202 -11.03 -10.11 5.14
N SER A 203 -11.14 -8.97 4.48
CA SER A 203 -11.31 -7.64 5.07
C SER A 203 -10.25 -7.29 6.12
N ALA A 204 -8.97 -7.45 5.76
CA ALA A 204 -7.88 -7.06 6.63
C ALA A 204 -7.81 -5.54 6.83
N ALA A 205 -7.61 -5.09 8.08
CA ALA A 205 -7.49 -3.70 8.45
C ALA A 205 -6.36 -3.48 9.45
N TRP A 206 -5.52 -2.47 9.22
CA TRP A 206 -4.44 -2.08 10.11
C TRP A 206 -4.93 -1.29 11.30
N SER A 207 -4.34 -1.52 12.48
CA SER A 207 -4.45 -0.56 13.57
C SER A 207 -3.69 0.74 13.23
N PRO A 208 -4.13 1.91 13.74
CA PRO A 208 -3.50 3.20 13.42
C PRO A 208 -2.05 3.34 13.84
N ASP A 209 -1.59 2.52 14.79
CA ASP A 209 -0.19 2.45 15.25
C ASP A 209 0.67 1.46 14.44
N GLY A 210 0.06 0.78 13.44
CA GLY A 210 0.73 -0.21 12.60
C GLY A 210 1.17 -1.49 13.30
N LYS A 211 0.76 -1.72 14.56
CA LYS A 211 1.22 -2.88 15.34
C LYS A 211 0.30 -4.09 15.26
N LYS A 212 -0.96 -3.87 14.89
CA LYS A 212 -1.99 -4.92 14.86
C LYS A 212 -2.72 -4.92 13.53
N VAL A 213 -3.31 -6.07 13.21
CA VAL A 213 -4.24 -6.25 12.11
C VAL A 213 -5.52 -6.92 12.60
N ALA A 214 -6.67 -6.40 12.19
CA ALA A 214 -7.96 -7.08 12.36
C ALA A 214 -8.38 -7.66 11.01
N TYR A 215 -8.93 -8.86 11.00
CA TYR A 215 -9.42 -9.53 9.78
C TYR A 215 -10.54 -10.51 10.11
N VAL A 216 -11.28 -10.89 9.08
CA VAL A 216 -12.30 -11.94 9.16
C VAL A 216 -11.65 -13.29 8.87
N SER A 217 -11.88 -14.28 9.75
CA SER A 217 -11.43 -15.66 9.56
C SER A 217 -12.61 -16.62 9.64
N PHE A 218 -12.59 -17.62 8.76
CA PHE A 218 -13.56 -18.72 8.75
C PHE A 218 -13.03 -20.02 9.37
N GLU A 219 -11.84 -20.01 9.99
CA GLU A 219 -11.20 -21.20 10.61
C GLU A 219 -12.12 -21.92 11.62
N GLY A 220 -13.06 -21.23 12.24
CA GLY A 220 -14.05 -21.81 13.16
C GLY A 220 -15.35 -22.30 12.49
N GLY A 221 -15.40 -22.45 11.16
CA GLY A 221 -16.60 -22.86 10.41
C GLY A 221 -17.62 -21.74 10.20
N LYS A 222 -17.42 -20.57 10.80
CA LYS A 222 -18.24 -19.35 10.63
C LYS A 222 -17.36 -18.11 10.69
N PRO A 223 -17.80 -16.97 10.09
CA PRO A 223 -17.01 -15.76 10.12
C PRO A 223 -16.85 -15.23 11.55
N SER A 224 -15.62 -14.91 11.92
CA SER A 224 -15.25 -14.27 13.20
C SER A 224 -14.21 -13.20 12.94
N ILE A 225 -14.25 -12.10 13.68
CA ILE A 225 -13.21 -11.08 13.60
C ILE A 225 -12.08 -11.44 14.56
N ILE A 226 -10.90 -11.52 14.02
CA ILE A 226 -9.64 -11.83 14.74
C ILE A 226 -8.82 -10.56 14.80
N LEU A 227 -8.22 -10.29 15.95
CA LEU A 227 -7.17 -9.30 16.15
C LEU A 227 -5.85 -10.02 16.30
N GLN A 228 -4.86 -9.69 15.48
CA GLN A 228 -3.52 -10.27 15.51
C GLN A 228 -2.47 -9.19 15.75
N GLU A 229 -1.55 -9.45 16.65
CA GLU A 229 -0.36 -8.64 16.87
C GLU A 229 0.73 -9.04 15.87
N ILE A 230 1.23 -8.08 15.08
CA ILE A 230 2.11 -8.38 13.93
C ILE A 230 3.49 -8.88 14.39
N ALA A 231 4.02 -8.30 15.48
CA ALA A 231 5.36 -8.64 15.97
C ALA A 231 5.44 -10.05 16.57
N THR A 232 4.41 -10.45 17.30
CA THR A 232 4.39 -11.73 18.05
C THR A 232 3.58 -12.83 17.38
N GLY A 233 2.70 -12.44 16.42
CA GLY A 233 1.73 -13.35 15.83
C GLY A 233 0.58 -13.74 16.77
N GLN A 234 0.51 -13.15 17.99
CA GLN A 234 -0.54 -13.46 18.95
C GLN A 234 -1.91 -13.05 18.42
N ARG A 235 -2.87 -13.99 18.48
CA ARG A 235 -4.23 -13.84 17.94
C ARG A 235 -5.26 -13.86 19.06
N SER A 236 -6.26 -12.98 18.95
CA SER A 236 -7.43 -12.98 19.83
C SER A 236 -8.71 -12.85 19.02
N LYS A 237 -9.69 -13.73 19.29
CA LYS A 237 -11.03 -13.65 18.69
C LYS A 237 -11.77 -12.49 19.35
N LEU A 238 -12.20 -11.50 18.56
CA LEU A 238 -12.96 -10.35 19.05
C LEU A 238 -14.46 -10.60 18.99
N THR A 239 -14.95 -11.23 17.91
CA THR A 239 -16.38 -11.52 17.73
C THR A 239 -16.61 -12.99 17.41
N ASP A 240 -17.79 -13.48 17.83
CA ASP A 240 -18.28 -14.83 17.54
C ASP A 240 -19.82 -14.87 17.59
N PHE A 241 -20.46 -13.79 17.09
CA PHE A 241 -21.91 -13.68 17.09
C PHE A 241 -22.53 -14.57 16.01
N PRO A 242 -23.83 -14.97 16.19
CA PRO A 242 -24.56 -15.64 15.12
C PRO A 242 -24.62 -14.77 13.85
N GLY A 243 -24.58 -15.42 12.69
CA GLY A 243 -24.63 -14.75 11.39
C GLY A 243 -23.31 -14.10 10.98
N LEU A 244 -23.41 -12.99 10.27
CA LEU A 244 -22.27 -12.26 9.73
C LEU A 244 -21.48 -11.54 10.82
N ASN A 245 -20.15 -11.66 10.76
CA ASN A 245 -19.16 -10.90 11.52
C ASN A 245 -18.11 -10.45 10.52
N SER A 246 -18.11 -9.19 10.07
CA SER A 246 -17.26 -8.79 8.93
C SER A 246 -16.82 -7.33 8.97
N ALA A 247 -16.00 -6.98 7.97
CA ALA A 247 -15.58 -5.64 7.62
C ALA A 247 -15.08 -4.79 8.80
N PRO A 248 -14.08 -5.26 9.58
CA PRO A 248 -13.53 -4.48 10.68
C PRO A 248 -12.79 -3.24 10.15
N ALA A 249 -13.01 -2.10 10.83
CA ALA A 249 -12.29 -0.85 10.57
C ALA A 249 -11.93 -0.18 11.88
N PHE A 250 -10.64 0.09 12.12
CA PHE A 250 -10.20 0.77 13.34
C PHE A 250 -10.58 2.24 13.35
N SER A 251 -10.99 2.73 14.52
CA SER A 251 -11.09 4.17 14.77
C SER A 251 -9.72 4.84 14.69
N PRO A 252 -9.64 6.15 14.37
CA PRO A 252 -8.35 6.85 14.25
C PRO A 252 -7.50 6.83 15.51
N ASP A 253 -8.11 6.71 16.70
CA ASP A 253 -7.42 6.58 17.98
C ASP A 253 -7.05 5.14 18.36
N GLY A 254 -7.45 4.16 17.54
CA GLY A 254 -7.18 2.74 17.72
C GLY A 254 -7.93 2.06 18.87
N LYS A 255 -8.90 2.75 19.51
CA LYS A 255 -9.60 2.21 20.68
C LYS A 255 -10.86 1.43 20.32
N GLN A 256 -11.42 1.68 19.14
CA GLN A 256 -12.65 1.06 18.68
C GLN A 256 -12.45 0.39 17.31
N LEU A 257 -13.36 -0.56 17.02
CA LEU A 257 -13.60 -1.09 15.68
C LEU A 257 -15.04 -0.76 15.27
N ALA A 258 -15.23 -0.26 14.06
CA ALA A 258 -16.48 -0.39 13.36
C ALA A 258 -16.51 -1.77 12.70
N ILE A 259 -17.62 -2.49 12.82
CA ILE A 259 -17.82 -3.86 12.33
C ILE A 259 -19.22 -4.04 11.80
N VAL A 260 -19.42 -5.07 11.00
CA VAL A 260 -20.73 -5.46 10.49
C VAL A 260 -21.19 -6.75 11.15
N LEU A 261 -22.40 -6.73 11.72
CA LEU A 261 -23.04 -7.90 12.34
C LEU A 261 -24.45 -8.06 11.80
N SER A 262 -24.90 -9.32 11.59
CA SER A 262 -26.30 -9.63 11.27
C SER A 262 -27.03 -10.34 12.42
N ARG A 263 -26.50 -10.26 13.63
CA ARG A 263 -27.05 -10.93 14.82
C ARG A 263 -28.48 -10.52 15.19
N ASP A 264 -28.88 -9.32 14.82
CA ASP A 264 -30.19 -8.74 15.14
C ASP A 264 -31.09 -8.65 13.89
N GLY A 265 -30.83 -9.43 12.83
CA GLY A 265 -31.55 -9.48 11.56
C GLY A 265 -30.69 -9.13 10.37
N ASP A 266 -30.96 -8.01 9.68
CA ASP A 266 -30.17 -7.55 8.54
C ASP A 266 -28.74 -7.16 8.95
N PRO A 267 -27.76 -7.18 8.00
CA PRO A 267 -26.42 -6.68 8.24
C PRO A 267 -26.42 -5.20 8.60
N GLU A 268 -25.90 -4.88 9.78
CA GLU A 268 -25.87 -3.53 10.33
C GLU A 268 -24.50 -3.19 10.88
N ILE A 269 -24.23 -1.89 10.99
CA ILE A 269 -22.97 -1.39 11.53
C ILE A 269 -23.04 -1.26 13.05
N TYR A 270 -21.99 -1.76 13.69
CA TYR A 270 -21.75 -1.62 15.12
C TYR A 270 -20.38 -1.00 15.35
N THR A 271 -20.22 -0.29 16.46
CA THR A 271 -18.91 0.02 17.01
C THR A 271 -18.66 -0.85 18.23
N MET A 272 -17.43 -1.28 18.39
CA MET A 272 -16.99 -2.10 19.52
C MET A 272 -15.73 -1.50 20.13
N ASN A 273 -15.74 -1.22 21.43
CA ASN A 273 -14.52 -0.95 22.17
C ASN A 273 -13.65 -2.22 22.17
N ILE A 274 -12.36 -2.11 21.82
CA ILE A 274 -11.46 -3.26 21.79
C ILE A 274 -11.24 -3.81 23.22
N ALA A 275 -11.18 -2.94 24.18
CA ALA A 275 -11.24 -3.23 25.62
C ALA A 275 -12.09 -2.15 26.30
N PRO A 276 -13.19 -2.51 26.98
CA PRO A 276 -13.64 -3.83 27.49
C PRO A 276 -14.58 -4.64 26.54
N ARG A 277 -14.57 -4.45 25.23
CA ARG A 277 -15.44 -5.14 24.23
C ARG A 277 -16.92 -4.78 24.30
N GLU A 278 -17.21 -3.57 24.67
CA GLU A 278 -18.59 -3.04 24.62
C GLU A 278 -19.03 -2.79 23.20
N LEU A 279 -20.23 -3.27 22.86
CA LEU A 279 -20.81 -3.20 21.53
C LEU A 279 -21.94 -2.18 21.50
N LYS A 280 -21.93 -1.26 20.51
CA LYS A 280 -23.00 -0.29 20.27
C LYS A 280 -23.47 -0.45 18.82
N ARG A 281 -24.78 -0.73 18.61
CA ARG A 281 -25.40 -0.73 17.27
C ARG A 281 -25.53 0.71 16.78
N ILE A 282 -25.03 0.99 15.60
CA ILE A 282 -25.00 2.34 14.99
C ILE A 282 -26.14 2.51 13.99
N THR A 283 -26.36 1.52 13.12
CA THR A 283 -27.44 1.57 12.12
C THR A 283 -28.60 0.65 12.49
N ARG A 284 -29.82 1.01 12.01
CA ARG A 284 -31.06 0.26 12.23
C ARG A 284 -31.97 0.47 11.04
N GLN A 285 -31.65 -0.20 9.93
CA GLN A 285 -32.44 -0.08 8.71
C GLN A 285 -32.76 -1.46 8.13
N ARG A 286 -33.84 -1.55 7.34
CA ARG A 286 -34.04 -2.71 6.47
C ARG A 286 -33.05 -2.65 5.32
N GLY A 287 -32.44 -3.78 4.99
CA GLY A 287 -31.42 -3.89 3.95
C GLY A 287 -30.02 -4.08 4.51
N ILE A 288 -29.01 -3.82 3.71
CA ILE A 288 -27.61 -4.11 4.01
C ILE A 288 -26.88 -2.80 4.29
N ASP A 289 -26.36 -2.65 5.51
CA ASP A 289 -25.38 -1.65 5.86
C ASP A 289 -24.02 -2.34 6.09
N THR A 290 -23.00 -2.01 5.29
CA THR A 290 -21.74 -2.77 5.28
C THR A 290 -20.54 -1.89 4.98
N GLU A 291 -19.33 -2.48 5.13
CA GLU A 291 -18.02 -1.90 4.77
C GLU A 291 -17.75 -0.53 5.39
N PRO A 292 -17.91 -0.38 6.72
CA PRO A 292 -17.70 0.88 7.38
C PRO A 292 -16.26 1.35 7.28
N SER A 293 -16.07 2.66 7.23
CA SER A 293 -14.78 3.33 7.40
C SER A 293 -14.95 4.59 8.23
N TRP A 294 -13.95 4.95 9.01
CA TRP A 294 -14.00 6.15 9.84
C TRP A 294 -13.56 7.39 9.06
N THR A 295 -14.18 8.53 9.39
CA THR A 295 -13.58 9.82 9.03
C THR A 295 -12.33 10.07 9.88
N ALA A 296 -11.39 10.89 9.37
CA ALA A 296 -10.11 11.13 10.04
C ALA A 296 -10.25 11.73 11.45
N ASP A 297 -11.32 12.49 11.70
CA ASP A 297 -11.64 13.07 13.00
C ASP A 297 -12.36 12.10 13.97
N GLY A 298 -12.69 10.89 13.49
CA GLY A 298 -13.38 9.86 14.27
C GLY A 298 -14.83 10.17 14.63
N LYS A 299 -15.44 11.23 14.07
CA LYS A 299 -16.79 11.65 14.43
C LYS A 299 -17.89 11.00 13.59
N SER A 300 -17.53 10.47 12.43
CA SER A 300 -18.49 9.85 11.51
C SER A 300 -17.96 8.52 10.96
N LEU A 301 -18.91 7.71 10.48
CA LEU A 301 -18.65 6.53 9.68
C LEU A 301 -19.16 6.73 8.25
N ILE A 302 -18.35 6.33 7.29
CA ILE A 302 -18.72 6.19 5.88
C ILE A 302 -19.03 4.71 5.66
N PHE A 303 -20.09 4.38 4.96
CA PHE A 303 -20.51 2.99 4.76
C PHE A 303 -21.30 2.79 3.47
N THR A 304 -21.38 1.56 3.02
CA THR A 304 -22.21 1.13 1.89
C THR A 304 -23.60 0.75 2.40
N SER A 305 -24.65 1.23 1.74
CA SER A 305 -26.04 0.91 2.07
C SER A 305 -26.92 0.79 0.84
N ASP A 306 -27.81 -0.19 0.83
CA ASP A 306 -28.85 -0.35 -0.19
C ASP A 306 -30.22 0.22 0.20
N ARG A 307 -30.30 0.98 1.32
CA ARG A 307 -31.54 1.61 1.84
C ARG A 307 -32.28 2.47 0.83
N GLY A 308 -31.60 2.98 -0.18
CA GLY A 308 -32.18 3.73 -1.31
C GLY A 308 -32.53 2.87 -2.52
N GLY A 309 -32.50 1.53 -2.40
CA GLY A 309 -32.83 0.54 -3.45
C GLY A 309 -31.61 -0.05 -4.15
N LYS A 310 -30.52 0.68 -4.33
CA LYS A 310 -29.24 0.22 -4.88
C LYS A 310 -28.09 0.63 -3.96
N PRO A 311 -26.97 -0.15 -3.90
CA PRO A 311 -25.83 0.17 -3.05
C PRO A 311 -25.25 1.54 -3.36
N GLN A 312 -25.14 2.37 -2.32
CA GLN A 312 -24.59 3.72 -2.38
C GLN A 312 -23.79 4.02 -1.11
N ILE A 313 -22.97 5.05 -1.15
CA ILE A 313 -22.18 5.46 0.00
C ILE A 313 -22.97 6.47 0.84
N TYR A 314 -23.02 6.20 2.14
CA TYR A 314 -23.63 7.03 3.15
C TYR A 314 -22.61 7.43 4.21
N GLN A 315 -22.91 8.50 4.91
CA GLN A 315 -22.20 8.94 6.12
C GLN A 315 -23.18 9.03 7.27
N ILE A 316 -22.78 8.57 8.45
CA ILE A 316 -23.51 8.74 9.70
C ILE A 316 -22.65 9.45 10.74
N GLU A 317 -23.16 10.52 11.32
CA GLU A 317 -22.55 11.20 12.47
C GLU A 317 -22.85 10.43 13.76
N LEU A 318 -21.81 10.04 14.49
CA LEU A 318 -21.94 9.13 15.65
C LEU A 318 -22.61 9.79 16.88
N ALA A 319 -22.49 11.12 17.01
CA ALA A 319 -23.06 11.88 18.11
C ALA A 319 -24.59 12.05 17.96
N THR A 320 -25.05 12.34 16.74
CA THR A 320 -26.46 12.67 16.47
C THR A 320 -27.24 11.53 15.83
N GLY A 321 -26.54 10.59 15.17
CA GLY A 321 -27.14 9.56 14.32
C GLY A 321 -27.65 10.09 12.98
N MET A 322 -27.37 11.36 12.65
CA MET A 322 -27.75 11.94 11.37
C MET A 322 -27.05 11.22 10.24
N THR A 323 -27.83 10.74 9.28
CA THR A 323 -27.35 9.98 8.14
C THR A 323 -27.61 10.73 6.85
N GLN A 324 -26.60 10.85 5.98
CA GLN A 324 -26.70 11.46 4.66
C GLN A 324 -26.11 10.57 3.58
N ARG A 325 -26.71 10.60 2.39
CA ARG A 325 -26.19 9.94 1.20
C ARG A 325 -25.11 10.80 0.56
N LEU A 326 -23.99 10.21 0.17
CA LEU A 326 -22.86 10.90 -0.44
C LEU A 326 -22.77 10.70 -1.96
N THR A 327 -23.21 9.54 -2.49
CA THR A 327 -23.09 9.21 -3.92
C THR A 327 -24.46 9.11 -4.58
N PHE A 328 -24.61 9.66 -5.79
CA PHE A 328 -25.88 9.74 -6.52
C PHE A 328 -25.73 9.18 -7.95
N ASP A 329 -24.56 9.25 -8.54
CA ASP A 329 -24.27 8.78 -9.88
C ASP A 329 -24.01 7.28 -9.90
N GLY A 330 -24.46 6.60 -10.97
CA GLY A 330 -24.35 5.17 -11.13
C GLY A 330 -25.33 4.37 -10.28
N ASP A 331 -25.36 3.07 -10.53
CA ASP A 331 -26.29 2.16 -9.88
C ASP A 331 -25.63 1.27 -8.81
N TYR A 332 -24.32 1.43 -8.60
CA TYR A 332 -23.57 0.72 -7.56
C TYR A 332 -22.35 1.53 -7.14
N ASN A 333 -22.31 1.91 -5.87
CA ASN A 333 -21.16 2.54 -5.24
C ASN A 333 -20.93 1.88 -3.87
N ALA A 334 -19.72 1.35 -3.63
CA ALA A 334 -19.39 0.58 -2.45
C ALA A 334 -17.96 0.84 -1.94
N ARG A 335 -17.68 0.39 -0.72
CA ARG A 335 -16.34 0.46 -0.09
C ARG A 335 -15.77 1.90 -0.03
N GLY A 336 -16.60 2.85 0.39
CA GLY A 336 -16.20 4.26 0.51
C GLY A 336 -15.08 4.46 1.52
N ARG A 337 -14.06 5.24 1.13
CA ARG A 337 -12.92 5.64 1.97
C ARG A 337 -12.67 7.13 1.80
N MET A 338 -12.70 7.88 2.90
CA MET A 338 -12.37 9.30 2.87
C MET A 338 -10.86 9.48 2.76
N LEU A 339 -10.40 10.38 1.87
CA LEU A 339 -9.00 10.81 1.85
C LEU A 339 -8.63 11.58 3.12
N PRO A 340 -7.33 11.62 3.49
CA PRO A 340 -6.90 12.38 4.67
C PRO A 340 -7.27 13.86 4.65
N ASP A 341 -7.53 14.43 3.47
CA ASP A 341 -7.96 15.82 3.30
C ASP A 341 -9.41 16.10 3.73
N GLY A 342 -10.20 15.05 3.99
CA GLY A 342 -11.61 15.13 4.37
C GLY A 342 -12.55 15.68 3.29
N LYS A 343 -12.07 15.81 2.04
CA LYS A 343 -12.82 16.43 0.93
C LYS A 343 -13.10 15.47 -0.20
N HIS A 344 -12.26 14.45 -0.37
CA HIS A 344 -12.38 13.49 -1.45
C HIS A 344 -12.76 12.12 -0.91
N LEU A 345 -13.66 11.46 -1.61
CA LEU A 345 -14.13 10.10 -1.32
C LEU A 345 -13.67 9.16 -2.43
N VAL A 346 -12.97 8.08 -2.07
CA VAL A 346 -12.61 6.98 -2.96
C VAL A 346 -13.58 5.83 -2.74
N PHE A 347 -14.02 5.16 -3.81
CA PHE A 347 -14.95 4.04 -3.73
C PHE A 347 -14.91 3.17 -4.99
N VAL A 348 -15.50 1.98 -4.89
CA VAL A 348 -15.80 1.12 -6.05
C VAL A 348 -17.06 1.66 -6.71
N HIS A 349 -16.95 2.02 -7.98
CA HIS A 349 -18.03 2.55 -8.82
C HIS A 349 -18.32 1.59 -9.96
N ARG A 350 -19.61 1.28 -10.21
CA ARG A 350 -19.99 0.51 -11.38
C ARG A 350 -20.48 1.44 -12.48
N ASN A 351 -19.81 1.38 -13.63
CA ASN A 351 -20.19 2.06 -14.84
C ASN A 351 -20.34 1.03 -15.98
N ASP A 352 -21.44 1.06 -16.69
CA ASP A 352 -21.76 0.13 -17.80
C ASP A 352 -21.55 -1.36 -17.46
N GLY A 353 -21.84 -1.74 -16.21
CA GLY A 353 -21.69 -3.11 -15.72
C GLY A 353 -20.29 -3.50 -15.25
N VAL A 354 -19.30 -2.62 -15.43
CA VAL A 354 -17.90 -2.85 -15.05
C VAL A 354 -17.56 -2.08 -13.75
N PHE A 355 -16.85 -2.73 -12.85
CA PHE A 355 -16.42 -2.15 -11.58
C PHE A 355 -15.06 -1.47 -11.74
N HIS A 356 -14.98 -0.21 -11.31
CA HIS A 356 -13.79 0.63 -11.36
C HIS A 356 -13.56 1.28 -10.00
N ILE A 357 -12.35 1.76 -9.76
CA ILE A 357 -12.08 2.67 -8.66
C ILE A 357 -12.33 4.09 -9.13
N ALA A 358 -13.10 4.83 -8.36
CA ALA A 358 -13.42 6.23 -8.61
C ALA A 358 -13.09 7.11 -7.40
N VAL A 359 -12.85 8.38 -7.67
CA VAL A 359 -12.73 9.44 -6.65
C VAL A 359 -13.79 10.51 -6.91
N MET A 360 -14.36 11.05 -5.84
CA MET A 360 -15.33 12.13 -5.90
C MET A 360 -14.91 13.29 -4.99
N ASP A 361 -14.87 14.50 -5.56
CA ASP A 361 -14.79 15.75 -4.79
C ASP A 361 -16.18 16.02 -4.18
N LEU A 362 -16.30 15.89 -2.88
CA LEU A 362 -17.58 16.02 -2.15
C LEU A 362 -18.08 17.47 -2.13
N GLN A 363 -17.21 18.47 -2.28
CA GLN A 363 -17.62 19.86 -2.31
C GLN A 363 -18.20 20.27 -3.66
N ARG A 364 -17.63 19.72 -4.74
CA ARG A 364 -18.03 20.05 -6.13
C ARG A 364 -18.96 19.03 -6.75
N GLY A 365 -19.15 17.87 -6.10
CA GLY A 365 -19.90 16.74 -6.65
C GLY A 365 -19.27 16.13 -7.91
N ARG A 366 -17.96 16.33 -8.14
CA ARG A 366 -17.28 15.88 -9.34
C ARG A 366 -16.72 14.49 -9.14
N LEU A 367 -17.22 13.53 -9.92
CA LEU A 367 -16.73 12.15 -10.00
C LEU A 367 -15.67 12.00 -11.09
N MET A 368 -14.59 11.27 -10.80
CA MET A 368 -13.56 10.87 -11.75
C MET A 368 -13.27 9.38 -11.58
N VAL A 369 -13.39 8.62 -12.66
CA VAL A 369 -13.00 7.20 -12.70
C VAL A 369 -11.48 7.12 -12.88
N LEU A 370 -10.80 6.43 -11.95
CA LEU A 370 -9.34 6.33 -11.93
C LEU A 370 -8.80 5.16 -12.71
N THR A 371 -9.56 4.07 -12.83
CA THR A 371 -9.10 2.80 -13.40
C THR A 371 -9.90 2.42 -14.65
N SER A 372 -9.29 1.61 -15.50
CA SER A 372 -9.90 1.15 -16.77
C SER A 372 -9.84 -0.38 -16.93
N THR A 373 -9.40 -1.08 -15.87
CA THR A 373 -9.38 -2.54 -15.83
C THR A 373 -10.77 -3.10 -15.50
N SER A 374 -10.97 -4.38 -15.69
CA SER A 374 -12.22 -5.06 -15.34
C SER A 374 -12.15 -5.59 -13.91
N LEU A 375 -13.21 -5.45 -13.14
CA LEU A 375 -13.34 -5.99 -11.78
C LEU A 375 -12.32 -5.39 -10.80
N ASP A 376 -12.32 -4.08 -10.68
CA ASP A 376 -11.50 -3.35 -9.70
C ASP A 376 -12.24 -3.30 -8.36
N GLU A 377 -11.57 -3.71 -7.29
CA GLU A 377 -12.19 -3.82 -5.97
C GLU A 377 -11.22 -3.46 -4.83
N SER A 378 -11.77 -3.30 -3.64
CA SER A 378 -11.03 -3.17 -2.38
C SER A 378 -9.98 -2.04 -2.37
N PRO A 379 -10.35 -0.79 -2.72
CA PRO A 379 -9.39 0.31 -2.70
C PRO A 379 -8.90 0.59 -1.28
N SER A 380 -7.60 0.76 -1.13
CA SER A 380 -6.95 1.20 0.10
C SER A 380 -6.01 2.37 -0.18
N ILE A 381 -6.09 3.40 0.65
CA ILE A 381 -5.41 4.68 0.44
C ILE A 381 -4.04 4.65 1.13
N ALA A 382 -2.99 5.10 0.44
CA ALA A 382 -1.70 5.40 1.06
C ALA A 382 -1.88 6.48 2.15
N PRO A 383 -1.13 6.43 3.27
CA PRO A 383 -1.38 7.31 4.42
C PRO A 383 -1.16 8.80 4.12
N ASN A 384 -0.43 9.13 3.05
CA ASN A 384 -0.27 10.51 2.56
C ASN A 384 -1.37 10.96 1.57
N GLY A 385 -2.30 10.08 1.19
CA GLY A 385 -3.41 10.40 0.31
C GLY A 385 -3.08 10.55 -1.18
N THR A 386 -1.86 10.22 -1.62
CA THR A 386 -1.44 10.44 -3.02
C THR A 386 -1.68 9.25 -3.94
N MET A 387 -1.70 8.05 -3.38
CA MET A 387 -1.80 6.79 -4.12
C MET A 387 -2.87 5.88 -3.52
N LEU A 388 -3.39 4.98 -4.34
CA LEU A 388 -4.34 3.93 -3.98
C LEU A 388 -3.78 2.59 -4.41
N ILE A 389 -3.89 1.58 -3.54
CA ILE A 389 -3.74 0.18 -3.93
C ILE A 389 -5.13 -0.46 -4.04
N TYR A 390 -5.32 -1.32 -5.04
CA TYR A 390 -6.58 -2.02 -5.26
C TYR A 390 -6.33 -3.40 -5.84
N ALA A 391 -7.31 -4.30 -5.72
CA ALA A 391 -7.27 -5.59 -6.38
C ALA A 391 -7.95 -5.47 -7.76
N THR A 392 -7.38 -6.14 -8.76
CA THR A 392 -7.93 -6.23 -10.12
C THR A 392 -7.60 -7.59 -10.73
N GLN A 393 -7.98 -7.81 -11.97
CA GLN A 393 -7.67 -9.04 -12.69
C GLN A 393 -6.76 -8.79 -13.88
N ASP A 394 -5.79 -9.67 -14.06
CA ASP A 394 -5.00 -9.79 -15.27
C ASP A 394 -5.06 -11.23 -15.80
N ARG A 395 -5.59 -11.41 -17.01
CA ARG A 395 -5.77 -12.72 -17.66
C ARG A 395 -6.49 -13.74 -16.76
N GLY A 396 -7.53 -13.28 -16.05
CA GLY A 396 -8.33 -14.11 -15.14
C GLY A 396 -7.69 -14.42 -13.79
N ARG A 397 -6.54 -13.84 -13.46
CA ARG A 397 -5.87 -13.97 -12.17
C ARG A 397 -5.95 -12.67 -11.39
N GLY A 398 -6.27 -12.75 -10.10
CA GLY A 398 -6.25 -11.61 -9.20
C GLY A 398 -4.83 -11.09 -8.98
N ILE A 399 -4.65 -9.78 -9.14
CA ILE A 399 -3.40 -9.06 -8.92
C ILE A 399 -3.65 -7.78 -8.13
N LEU A 400 -2.59 -7.20 -7.54
CA LEU A 400 -2.63 -5.87 -6.97
C LEU A 400 -2.10 -4.84 -7.98
N ALA A 401 -2.79 -3.72 -8.05
CA ALA A 401 -2.37 -2.57 -8.82
C ALA A 401 -2.44 -1.30 -7.95
N VAL A 402 -1.68 -0.31 -8.35
CA VAL A 402 -1.60 0.99 -7.71
C VAL A 402 -1.95 2.07 -8.72
N VAL A 403 -2.70 3.07 -8.29
CA VAL A 403 -3.05 4.24 -9.09
C VAL A 403 -2.88 5.51 -8.25
N SER A 404 -2.39 6.60 -8.85
CA SER A 404 -2.40 7.91 -8.21
C SER A 404 -3.82 8.46 -8.10
N ILE A 405 -4.06 9.35 -7.12
CA ILE A 405 -5.39 9.90 -6.86
C ILE A 405 -5.92 10.75 -8.02
N ASP A 406 -5.05 11.22 -8.89
CA ASP A 406 -5.39 11.95 -10.12
C ASP A 406 -5.48 11.03 -11.36
N GLY A 407 -5.23 9.72 -11.20
CA GLY A 407 -5.29 8.73 -12.28
C GLY A 407 -4.12 8.77 -13.26
N SER A 408 -3.12 9.63 -13.04
CA SER A 408 -2.01 9.86 -13.98
C SER A 408 -0.96 8.74 -13.98
N VAL A 409 -0.75 8.09 -12.82
CA VAL A 409 0.25 7.04 -12.63
C VAL A 409 -0.45 5.73 -12.29
N LYS A 410 -0.09 4.66 -12.98
CA LYS A 410 -0.60 3.31 -12.73
C LYS A 410 0.54 2.30 -12.83
N TYR A 411 0.58 1.35 -11.92
CA TYR A 411 1.51 0.22 -11.99
C TYR A 411 0.95 -1.01 -11.29
N ARG A 412 1.47 -2.17 -11.66
CA ARG A 412 1.11 -3.46 -11.06
C ARG A 412 2.18 -3.86 -10.07
N LEU A 413 1.77 -4.40 -8.93
CA LEU A 413 2.72 -5.00 -8.00
C LEU A 413 3.12 -6.40 -8.45
N PRO A 414 4.35 -6.85 -8.15
CA PRO A 414 4.77 -8.21 -8.46
C PRO A 414 3.85 -9.21 -7.75
N SER A 415 3.35 -10.18 -8.51
CA SER A 415 2.56 -11.27 -7.98
C SER A 415 3.13 -12.58 -8.49
N SER A 416 3.61 -13.44 -7.60
CA SER A 416 4.28 -14.67 -8.00
C SER A 416 3.30 -15.75 -8.43
N VAL A 417 2.45 -16.25 -7.55
CA VAL A 417 1.57 -17.41 -7.80
C VAL A 417 0.29 -17.24 -6.99
N GLY A 418 -0.86 -17.52 -7.61
CA GLY A 418 -2.17 -17.45 -6.95
C GLY A 418 -2.92 -16.15 -7.24
N ASP A 419 -4.07 -16.01 -6.61
CA ASP A 419 -4.95 -14.85 -6.70
C ASP A 419 -4.73 -13.92 -5.51
N VAL A 420 -4.40 -12.67 -5.75
CA VAL A 420 -4.17 -11.66 -4.72
C VAL A 420 -5.38 -10.76 -4.61
N ARG A 421 -5.86 -10.52 -3.39
CA ARG A 421 -7.11 -9.81 -3.11
C ARG A 421 -7.01 -8.98 -1.82
N GLU A 422 -7.98 -8.10 -1.61
CA GLU A 422 -8.23 -7.37 -0.36
C GLU A 422 -6.99 -6.67 0.22
N PRO A 423 -6.32 -5.80 -0.55
CA PRO A 423 -5.18 -5.08 -0.04
C PRO A 423 -5.58 -4.06 1.01
N ALA A 424 -4.71 -3.89 2.01
CA ALA A 424 -4.80 -2.81 2.98
C ALA A 424 -3.43 -2.14 3.12
N TRP A 425 -3.37 -0.84 2.85
CA TRP A 425 -2.18 -0.02 3.04
C TRP A 425 -2.00 0.33 4.51
N SER A 426 -0.79 0.24 5.03
CA SER A 426 -0.50 0.57 6.43
C SER A 426 -0.59 2.08 6.71
N PRO A 427 -0.76 2.50 7.96
CA PRO A 427 -0.43 3.85 8.36
C PRO A 427 1.08 4.11 8.21
N PHE A 428 1.52 5.35 8.48
CA PHE A 428 2.94 5.64 8.66
C PHE A 428 3.49 4.83 9.84
N LEU A 429 4.55 4.05 9.62
CA LEU A 429 5.11 3.15 10.64
C LEU A 429 6.20 3.83 11.47
N ASN A 430 6.89 4.82 10.93
CA ASN A 430 8.07 5.46 11.51
C ASN A 430 7.83 6.92 11.94
N ARG A 431 6.57 7.42 11.86
CA ARG A 431 6.21 8.76 12.32
C ARG A 431 5.44 8.64 13.63
N THR A 432 6.00 9.18 14.72
CA THR A 432 5.20 9.53 15.90
C THR A 432 4.19 10.60 15.48
N ARG A 433 2.88 10.32 15.60
CA ARG A 433 1.86 11.36 15.44
C ARG A 433 2.15 12.46 16.44
N SER A 434 2.60 13.63 15.96
CA SER A 434 2.68 14.85 16.75
C SER A 434 1.29 15.40 17.03
#